data_a4bc61e78b7b78f5a57078f79dac4c45
#
_entry.id   a4bc61e78b7b78f5a57078f79dac4c45
#
_cell.length_a   1.000
_cell.length_b   1.000
_cell.length_c   1.000
_cell.angle_alpha   90.00
_cell.angle_beta   90.00
_cell.angle_gamma   90.00
#
_symmetry.space_group_name_H-M   'P 1'
#
loop_
_entity.id
_entity.type
_entity.pdbx_description
1 polymer ?
#
loop_
_entity_poly.entity_id
_entity_poly.type
_entity_poly.pdbx_seq_one_letter_code
_entity_poly.pdbx_strand_id
1 'polypeptide(L)'
;FINFHPKVWIIKETNPDTGAQQIKLIVLSRNLTGSNDLDVVCELVGKIGTKPATRKAQVKHAPLVDFLTWLIAKADNRTIRKNMRSLCKDIDYIERFDLTDSPFEDYEFFPMGIPGYDGYTKCFEQSMLNHAAEMLVISPFVDKNILNQMVSCNPSAKKTLITRHASVTQEVINLFNDGVYTPKEVLTDKVEKDVAVDLHEKVYFIRRYEGNLSY
;
A
#
# COMPACT_ATOMS: atom_id res chain seq x y z
N PHE A 1 13.20 15.20 10.60
CA PHE A 1 12.41 15.43 9.36
C PHE A 1 11.69 14.15 9.01
N ILE A 2 10.35 14.18 9.05
CA ILE A 2 9.54 13.06 8.56
C ILE A 2 9.53 13.19 7.04
N ASN A 3 10.06 12.20 6.33
CA ASN A 3 9.95 12.15 4.88
C ASN A 3 8.49 11.86 4.51
N PHE A 4 7.80 12.83 3.92
CA PHE A 4 6.47 12.63 3.38
C PHE A 4 6.58 11.93 2.01
N HIS A 5 6.14 10.67 1.93
CA HIS A 5 6.31 9.86 0.72
C HIS A 5 5.05 9.10 0.26
N PRO A 6 3.82 9.46 0.65
CA PRO A 6 2.63 8.78 0.18
C PRO A 6 2.38 9.09 -1.30
N LYS A 7 1.90 8.09 -2.02
CA LYS A 7 1.50 8.16 -3.42
C LYS A 7 0.05 7.77 -3.51
N VAL A 8 -0.80 8.71 -3.11
CA VAL A 8 -2.24 8.48 -2.95
C VAL A 8 -3.01 9.59 -3.65
N TRP A 9 -3.98 9.21 -4.45
CA TRP A 9 -4.94 10.11 -5.04
C TRP A 9 -6.31 9.82 -4.44
N ILE A 10 -7.01 10.85 -4.03
CA ILE A 10 -8.38 10.78 -3.52
C ILE A 10 -9.23 11.68 -4.39
N ILE A 11 -10.09 11.09 -5.19
CA ILE A 11 -10.88 11.78 -6.20
C ILE A 11 -12.37 11.63 -5.83
N LYS A 12 -13.06 12.75 -5.61
CA LYS A 12 -14.52 12.76 -5.49
C LYS A 12 -15.13 13.00 -6.86
N GLU A 13 -15.98 12.11 -7.26
CA GLU A 13 -16.73 12.19 -8.52
C GLU A 13 -18.22 12.33 -8.27
N THR A 14 -18.90 13.03 -9.16
CA THR A 14 -20.37 13.15 -9.16
C THR A 14 -20.86 12.77 -10.55
N ASN A 15 -21.77 11.82 -10.62
CA ASN A 15 -22.47 11.48 -11.87
C ASN A 15 -23.39 12.65 -12.27
N PRO A 16 -23.22 13.28 -13.44
CA PRO A 16 -23.97 14.45 -13.84
C PRO A 16 -25.47 14.18 -14.04
N ASP A 17 -25.82 12.95 -14.42
CA ASP A 17 -27.22 12.59 -14.74
C ASP A 17 -28.03 12.21 -13.49
N THR A 18 -27.39 11.51 -12.55
CA THR A 18 -28.06 10.96 -11.37
C THR A 18 -27.77 11.71 -10.08
N GLY A 19 -26.75 12.56 -10.06
CA GLY A 19 -26.23 13.20 -8.85
C GLY A 19 -25.53 12.24 -7.87
N ALA A 20 -25.40 10.95 -8.22
CA ALA A 20 -24.72 9.96 -7.38
C ALA A 20 -23.24 10.32 -7.21
N GLN A 21 -22.73 10.16 -6.00
CA GLN A 21 -21.35 10.52 -5.67
C GLN A 21 -20.55 9.32 -5.23
N GLN A 22 -19.25 9.34 -5.56
CA GLN A 22 -18.31 8.33 -5.15
C GLN A 22 -16.93 8.94 -4.85
N ILE A 23 -16.13 8.22 -4.08
CA ILE A 23 -14.72 8.50 -3.87
C ILE A 23 -13.91 7.37 -4.49
N LYS A 24 -12.96 7.73 -5.35
CA LYS A 24 -11.88 6.85 -5.80
C LYS A 24 -10.65 7.09 -4.95
N LEU A 25 -10.13 6.06 -4.35
CA LEU A 25 -8.85 6.04 -3.69
C LEU A 25 -7.87 5.23 -4.54
N ILE A 26 -6.82 5.87 -5.00
CA ILE A 26 -5.80 5.25 -5.83
C ILE A 26 -4.48 5.30 -5.08
N VAL A 27 -3.91 4.14 -4.80
CA VAL A 27 -2.59 3.99 -4.19
C VAL A 27 -1.61 3.49 -5.24
N LEU A 28 -0.49 4.18 -5.38
CA LEU A 28 0.50 3.93 -6.41
C LEU A 28 1.85 3.55 -5.77
N SER A 29 2.63 2.70 -6.43
CA SER A 29 3.99 2.40 -6.00
C SER A 29 5.01 3.46 -6.44
N ARG A 30 4.69 4.27 -7.45
CA ARG A 30 5.61 5.27 -8.04
C ARG A 30 5.27 6.72 -7.67
N ASN A 31 6.26 7.59 -7.86
CA ASN A 31 6.08 9.02 -7.82
C ASN A 31 5.35 9.54 -9.07
N LEU A 32 4.82 10.76 -9.01
CA LEU A 32 4.23 11.45 -10.16
C LEU A 32 5.35 11.93 -11.10
N THR A 33 5.91 11.00 -11.85
CA THR A 33 7.04 11.23 -12.80
C THR A 33 6.75 10.60 -14.14
N GLY A 34 7.42 11.07 -15.19
CA GLY A 34 7.30 10.55 -16.55
C GLY A 34 8.18 9.32 -16.87
N SER A 35 8.69 8.61 -15.85
CA SER A 35 9.53 7.42 -16.06
C SER A 35 8.73 6.24 -16.65
N ASN A 36 9.42 5.33 -17.32
CA ASN A 36 8.83 4.10 -17.91
C ASN A 36 8.95 2.88 -16.99
N ASP A 37 9.05 3.10 -15.67
CA ASP A 37 9.19 2.02 -14.69
C ASP A 37 7.90 1.21 -14.58
N LEU A 38 8.01 -0.06 -14.25
CA LEU A 38 6.89 -0.91 -13.89
C LEU A 38 6.30 -0.43 -12.56
N ASP A 39 4.97 -0.38 -12.45
CA ASP A 39 4.26 0.11 -11.29
C ASP A 39 3.10 -0.77 -10.88
N VAL A 40 2.78 -0.75 -9.59
CA VAL A 40 1.57 -1.36 -9.04
C VAL A 40 0.60 -0.25 -8.65
N VAL A 41 -0.64 -0.39 -9.09
CA VAL A 41 -1.75 0.51 -8.79
C VAL A 41 -2.85 -0.28 -8.09
N CYS A 42 -3.34 0.24 -6.98
CA CYS A 42 -4.53 -0.26 -6.31
C CYS A 42 -5.61 0.83 -6.37
N GLU A 43 -6.73 0.52 -7.02
CA GLU A 43 -7.91 1.39 -7.06
C GLU A 43 -9.02 0.82 -6.20
N LEU A 44 -9.60 1.67 -5.36
CA LEU A 44 -10.73 1.37 -4.51
C LEU A 44 -11.83 2.41 -4.78
N VAL A 45 -13.06 1.96 -4.99
CA VAL A 45 -14.19 2.84 -5.28
C VAL A 45 -15.24 2.74 -4.19
N GLY A 46 -15.48 3.84 -3.47
CA GLY A 46 -16.50 3.93 -2.43
C GLY A 46 -17.67 4.79 -2.85
N LYS A 47 -18.86 4.22 -2.92
CA LYS A 47 -20.11 4.97 -3.18
C LYS A 47 -20.54 5.70 -1.92
N ILE A 48 -20.81 6.99 -2.03
CA ILE A 48 -21.31 7.82 -0.93
C ILE A 48 -22.81 7.56 -0.77
N GLY A 49 -23.20 6.97 0.35
CA GLY A 49 -24.59 6.68 0.67
C GLY A 49 -25.38 7.91 1.10
N THR A 50 -26.69 7.77 1.18
CA THR A 50 -27.61 8.81 1.70
C THR A 50 -27.72 8.81 3.23
N LYS A 51 -27.22 7.76 3.88
CA LYS A 51 -27.16 7.58 5.34
C LYS A 51 -25.74 7.30 5.77
N PRO A 52 -25.37 7.63 7.01
CA PRO A 52 -24.07 7.22 7.56
C PRO A 52 -23.88 5.70 7.45
N ALA A 53 -22.67 5.31 7.15
CA ALA A 53 -22.26 3.92 7.09
C ALA A 53 -22.38 3.23 8.47
N THR A 54 -22.40 1.92 8.47
CA THR A 54 -22.41 1.13 9.70
C THR A 54 -21.18 1.43 10.57
N ARG A 55 -21.29 1.24 11.88
CA ARG A 55 -20.17 1.41 12.79
C ARG A 55 -18.96 0.54 12.40
N LYS A 56 -19.21 -0.67 11.89
CA LYS A 56 -18.16 -1.56 11.39
C LYS A 56 -17.40 -0.93 10.22
N ALA A 57 -18.11 -0.37 9.25
CA ALA A 57 -17.53 0.31 8.10
C ALA A 57 -16.73 1.55 8.54
N GLN A 58 -17.29 2.38 9.42
CA GLN A 58 -16.60 3.56 9.95
C GLN A 58 -15.29 3.20 10.67
N VAL A 59 -15.28 2.14 11.49
CA VAL A 59 -14.06 1.66 12.16
C VAL A 59 -13.03 1.18 11.13
N LYS A 60 -13.46 0.48 10.08
CA LYS A 60 -12.59 0.01 9.01
C LYS A 60 -11.95 1.17 8.21
N HIS A 61 -12.68 2.25 8.03
CA HIS A 61 -12.21 3.43 7.30
C HIS A 61 -11.50 4.47 8.20
N ALA A 62 -11.54 4.31 9.51
CA ALA A 62 -10.93 5.24 10.45
C ALA A 62 -9.44 5.53 10.13
N PRO A 63 -8.59 4.55 9.76
CA PRO A 63 -7.20 4.84 9.41
C PRO A 63 -7.04 5.80 8.22
N LEU A 64 -7.93 5.74 7.23
CA LEU A 64 -7.93 6.69 6.11
C LEU A 64 -8.35 8.10 6.57
N VAL A 65 -9.36 8.18 7.45
CA VAL A 65 -9.80 9.45 8.05
C VAL A 65 -8.70 10.06 8.93
N ASP A 66 -7.99 9.23 9.71
CA ASP A 66 -6.86 9.66 10.54
C ASP A 66 -5.72 10.23 9.69
N PHE A 67 -5.41 9.59 8.55
CA PHE A 67 -4.43 10.09 7.59
C PHE A 67 -4.83 11.47 7.05
N LEU A 68 -6.06 11.63 6.59
CA LEU A 68 -6.57 12.91 6.11
C LEU A 68 -6.58 13.98 7.22
N THR A 69 -6.96 13.60 8.43
CA THR A 69 -6.97 14.51 9.60
C THR A 69 -5.56 14.98 9.93
N TRP A 70 -4.58 14.08 9.87
CA TRP A 70 -3.17 14.43 10.05
C TRP A 70 -2.68 15.40 8.96
N LEU A 71 -3.06 15.19 7.69
CA LEU A 71 -2.75 16.10 6.59
C LEU A 71 -3.42 17.49 6.78
N ILE A 72 -4.67 17.51 7.22
CA ILE A 72 -5.40 18.76 7.52
C ILE A 72 -4.64 19.60 8.55
N ALA A 73 -4.08 18.96 9.58
CA ALA A 73 -3.28 19.65 10.60
C ALA A 73 -1.97 20.25 10.06
N LYS A 74 -1.46 19.70 8.94
CA LYS A 74 -0.21 20.16 8.30
C LYS A 74 -0.44 21.14 7.14
N ALA A 75 -1.66 21.24 6.64
CA ALA A 75 -1.98 22.09 5.49
C ALA A 75 -2.13 23.56 5.95
N ASP A 76 -1.45 24.49 5.30
CA ASP A 76 -1.58 25.93 5.59
C ASP A 76 -2.77 26.57 4.85
N ASN A 77 -3.18 26.00 3.73
CA ASN A 77 -4.24 26.56 2.90
C ASN A 77 -5.64 26.24 3.44
N ARG A 78 -6.46 27.28 3.68
CA ARG A 78 -7.81 27.15 4.22
C ARG A 78 -8.75 26.35 3.30
N THR A 79 -8.65 26.54 1.98
CA THR A 79 -9.49 25.84 1.00
C THR A 79 -9.15 24.37 0.98
N ILE A 80 -7.88 24.02 0.97
CA ILE A 80 -7.41 22.64 1.04
C ILE A 80 -7.93 21.97 2.31
N ARG A 81 -7.78 22.61 3.47
CA ARG A 81 -8.33 22.08 4.73
C ARG A 81 -9.84 21.86 4.69
N LYS A 82 -10.58 22.80 4.08
CA LYS A 82 -12.04 22.67 3.92
C LYS A 82 -12.40 21.46 3.05
N ASN A 83 -11.73 21.31 1.91
CA ASN A 83 -11.97 20.20 0.99
C ASN A 83 -11.66 18.84 1.62
N MET A 84 -10.53 18.74 2.32
CA MET A 84 -10.15 17.49 3.02
C MET A 84 -11.13 17.14 4.15
N ARG A 85 -11.63 18.13 4.91
CA ARG A 85 -12.69 17.88 5.91
C ARG A 85 -14.00 17.42 5.27
N SER A 86 -14.31 17.89 4.07
CA SER A 86 -15.46 17.41 3.32
C SER A 86 -15.29 15.94 2.94
N LEU A 87 -14.10 15.57 2.44
CA LEU A 87 -13.78 14.17 2.13
C LEU A 87 -13.89 13.26 3.36
N CYS A 88 -13.39 13.68 4.52
CA CYS A 88 -13.56 12.91 5.77
C CYS A 88 -15.04 12.64 6.07
N LYS A 89 -15.89 13.66 5.94
CA LYS A 89 -17.35 13.50 6.14
C LYS A 89 -17.97 12.58 5.10
N ASP A 90 -17.56 12.68 3.84
CA ASP A 90 -18.07 11.83 2.78
C ASP A 90 -17.72 10.35 3.01
N ILE A 91 -16.50 10.09 3.55
CA ILE A 91 -16.03 8.72 3.90
C ILE A 91 -16.93 8.09 4.98
N ASP A 92 -17.47 8.87 5.93
CA ASP A 92 -18.40 8.37 6.94
C ASP A 92 -19.71 7.82 6.36
N TYR A 93 -20.00 8.11 5.09
CA TYR A 93 -21.18 7.65 4.35
C TYR A 93 -20.85 6.52 3.35
N ILE A 94 -19.63 5.99 3.36
CA ILE A 94 -19.20 4.87 2.51
C ILE A 94 -19.29 3.59 3.32
N GLU A 95 -20.16 2.66 2.91
CA GLU A 95 -20.27 1.36 3.57
C GLU A 95 -19.08 0.44 3.26
N ARG A 96 -18.62 0.47 2.00
CA ARG A 96 -17.47 -0.32 1.54
C ARG A 96 -16.80 0.41 0.37
N PHE A 97 -15.47 0.27 0.31
CA PHE A 97 -14.74 0.51 -0.93
C PHE A 97 -14.66 -0.80 -1.70
N ASP A 98 -15.12 -0.80 -2.93
CA ASP A 98 -15.04 -1.94 -3.83
C ASP A 98 -13.67 -1.97 -4.51
N LEU A 99 -13.13 -3.18 -4.61
CA LEU A 99 -11.90 -3.50 -5.34
C LEU A 99 -12.30 -3.83 -6.78
N THR A 100 -12.18 -2.86 -7.68
CA THR A 100 -12.59 -3.03 -9.07
C THR A 100 -11.67 -4.03 -9.78
N ASP A 101 -12.26 -5.05 -10.41
CA ASP A 101 -11.58 -6.07 -11.19
C ASP A 101 -10.37 -6.74 -10.48
N SER A 102 -10.44 -6.82 -9.16
CA SER A 102 -9.36 -7.34 -8.31
C SER A 102 -9.66 -8.76 -7.84
N PRO A 103 -8.65 -9.64 -7.75
CA PRO A 103 -8.78 -10.95 -7.11
C PRO A 103 -8.88 -10.87 -5.58
N PHE A 104 -8.73 -9.68 -4.99
CA PHE A 104 -8.80 -9.50 -3.54
C PHE A 104 -10.23 -9.29 -3.06
N GLU A 105 -10.58 -9.94 -1.96
CA GLU A 105 -11.94 -9.89 -1.38
C GLU A 105 -12.10 -8.74 -0.39
N ASP A 106 -11.00 -8.31 0.23
CA ASP A 106 -11.01 -7.30 1.29
C ASP A 106 -9.75 -6.43 1.28
N TYR A 107 -9.76 -5.36 2.08
CA TYR A 107 -8.68 -4.38 2.19
C TYR A 107 -8.56 -3.87 3.63
N GLU A 108 -7.38 -3.38 3.97
CA GLU A 108 -7.11 -2.56 5.16
C GLU A 108 -6.32 -1.32 4.78
N PHE A 109 -6.59 -0.22 5.49
CA PHE A 109 -5.77 1.00 5.40
C PHE A 109 -4.76 1.01 6.54
N PHE A 110 -3.49 1.17 6.22
CA PHE A 110 -2.44 1.30 7.20
C PHE A 110 -1.51 2.48 6.84
N PRO A 111 -1.82 3.70 7.26
CA PRO A 111 -1.05 4.90 6.94
C PRO A 111 0.21 4.99 7.78
N MET A 112 1.24 4.22 7.44
CA MET A 112 2.50 4.15 8.18
C MET A 112 3.14 5.53 8.34
N GLY A 113 3.62 5.81 9.56
CA GLY A 113 4.38 7.02 9.89
C GLY A 113 3.56 8.19 10.41
N ILE A 114 2.24 8.08 10.54
CA ILE A 114 1.43 9.02 11.30
C ILE A 114 1.24 8.55 12.75
N PRO A 115 0.94 9.44 13.71
CA PRO A 115 0.71 9.03 15.10
C PRO A 115 -0.35 7.93 15.22
N GLY A 116 -0.05 6.88 15.97
CA GLY A 116 -0.92 5.71 16.11
C GLY A 116 -0.67 4.60 15.09
N TYR A 117 0.09 4.87 14.04
CA TYR A 117 0.46 3.93 12.97
C TYR A 117 1.98 3.88 12.81
N ASP A 118 2.67 3.62 13.93
CA ASP A 118 4.12 3.73 14.02
C ASP A 118 4.84 2.55 13.33
N GLY A 119 5.17 2.78 12.07
CA GLY A 119 6.14 2.00 11.32
C GLY A 119 5.78 0.53 11.07
N TYR A 120 6.76 -0.18 10.55
CA TYR A 120 6.64 -1.59 10.18
C TYR A 120 6.40 -2.51 11.38
N THR A 121 6.87 -2.18 12.58
CA THR A 121 6.70 -3.02 13.76
C THR A 121 5.25 -3.33 14.03
N LYS A 122 4.37 -2.32 14.04
CA LYS A 122 2.92 -2.54 14.17
C LYS A 122 2.32 -3.31 13.00
N CYS A 123 2.77 -3.04 11.78
CA CYS A 123 2.34 -3.76 10.60
C CYS A 123 2.68 -5.26 10.70
N PHE A 124 3.87 -5.60 11.23
CA PHE A 124 4.28 -6.98 11.44
C PHE A 124 3.59 -7.63 12.63
N GLU A 125 3.39 -6.90 13.73
CA GLU A 125 2.74 -7.40 14.94
C GLU A 125 1.22 -7.56 14.80
N GLN A 126 0.57 -6.66 14.04
CA GLN A 126 -0.89 -6.59 13.93
C GLN A 126 -1.47 -7.40 12.77
N SER A 127 -0.78 -8.39 12.28
CA SER A 127 -1.31 -9.44 11.43
C SER A 127 -1.06 -9.37 9.91
N MET A 128 -0.67 -8.25 9.33
CA MET A 128 -0.55 -8.24 7.87
C MET A 128 0.58 -9.13 7.36
N LEU A 129 1.74 -9.14 8.03
CA LEU A 129 2.95 -9.82 7.57
C LEU A 129 3.45 -10.95 8.49
N ASN A 130 2.65 -11.39 9.46
CA ASN A 130 3.01 -12.50 10.35
C ASN A 130 2.28 -13.81 9.98
N HIS A 131 2.71 -14.92 10.57
CA HIS A 131 2.14 -16.26 10.35
C HIS A 131 2.14 -16.70 8.88
N ALA A 132 3.13 -16.28 8.12
CA ALA A 132 3.30 -16.68 6.73
C ALA A 132 3.78 -18.14 6.62
N ALA A 133 3.22 -18.88 5.67
CA ALA A 133 3.79 -20.10 5.13
C ALA A 133 4.82 -19.78 4.04
N GLU A 134 4.49 -18.81 3.20
CA GLU A 134 5.35 -18.30 2.13
C GLU A 134 5.25 -16.78 2.06
N MET A 135 6.35 -16.16 1.70
CA MET A 135 6.46 -14.71 1.50
C MET A 135 7.20 -14.43 0.20
N LEU A 136 6.63 -13.58 -0.64
CA LEU A 136 7.34 -12.94 -1.74
C LEU A 136 7.38 -11.44 -1.46
N VAL A 137 8.57 -10.90 -1.35
CA VAL A 137 8.82 -9.47 -1.16
C VAL A 137 9.40 -8.90 -2.44
N ILE A 138 8.81 -7.86 -2.96
CA ILE A 138 9.34 -7.08 -4.09
C ILE A 138 9.64 -5.69 -3.54
N SER A 139 10.91 -5.30 -3.51
CA SER A 139 11.31 -3.97 -3.02
C SER A 139 12.65 -3.56 -3.60
N PRO A 140 12.77 -2.36 -4.20
CA PRO A 140 14.02 -1.88 -4.79
C PRO A 140 15.10 -1.59 -3.74
N PHE A 141 14.67 -1.23 -2.53
CA PHE A 141 15.55 -0.93 -1.41
C PHE A 141 15.15 -1.79 -0.22
N VAL A 142 16.12 -2.27 0.49
CA VAL A 142 15.93 -3.10 1.68
C VAL A 142 16.73 -2.56 2.86
N ASP A 143 16.08 -2.47 4.01
CA ASP A 143 16.71 -2.16 5.28
C ASP A 143 16.88 -3.44 6.10
N LYS A 144 18.08 -3.67 6.59
CA LYS A 144 18.43 -4.88 7.33
C LYS A 144 17.57 -5.08 8.59
N ASN A 145 17.30 -4.00 9.33
CA ASN A 145 16.54 -4.11 10.58
C ASN A 145 15.10 -4.52 10.29
N ILE A 146 14.50 -3.94 9.24
CA ILE A 146 13.14 -4.28 8.81
C ILE A 146 13.08 -5.72 8.32
N LEU A 147 14.06 -6.15 7.51
CA LEU A 147 14.13 -7.54 7.05
C LEU A 147 14.28 -8.52 8.22
N ASN A 148 15.12 -8.22 9.19
CA ASN A 148 15.29 -9.05 10.38
C ASN A 148 13.98 -9.17 11.20
N GLN A 149 13.24 -8.06 11.39
CA GLN A 149 11.93 -8.10 12.05
C GLN A 149 10.94 -8.97 11.27
N MET A 150 10.82 -8.78 9.97
CA MET A 150 9.93 -9.55 9.10
C MET A 150 10.26 -11.05 9.17
N VAL A 151 11.53 -11.41 9.11
CA VAL A 151 11.99 -12.79 9.15
C VAL A 151 11.77 -13.40 10.53
N SER A 152 12.01 -12.67 11.61
CA SER A 152 11.81 -13.15 12.99
C SER A 152 10.35 -13.43 13.32
N CYS A 153 9.43 -12.66 12.74
CA CYS A 153 7.98 -12.94 12.85
C CYS A 153 7.54 -14.18 12.05
N ASN A 154 8.37 -14.64 11.09
CA ASN A 154 8.04 -15.73 10.17
C ASN A 154 9.22 -16.72 10.01
N PRO A 155 9.72 -17.34 11.09
CA PRO A 155 10.96 -18.11 11.06
C PRO A 155 10.89 -19.32 10.11
N SER A 156 9.73 -19.98 10.04
CA SER A 156 9.53 -21.20 9.24
C SER A 156 9.00 -20.94 7.82
N ALA A 157 8.72 -19.69 7.47
CA ALA A 157 8.20 -19.36 6.15
C ALA A 157 9.25 -19.58 5.06
N LYS A 158 8.83 -19.98 3.88
CA LYS A 158 9.61 -19.81 2.67
C LYS A 158 9.63 -18.34 2.30
N LYS A 159 10.79 -17.79 2.07
CA LYS A 159 10.99 -16.35 1.86
C LYS A 159 11.75 -16.09 0.58
N THR A 160 11.12 -15.41 -0.36
CA THR A 160 11.69 -14.98 -1.63
C THR A 160 11.75 -13.45 -1.68
N LEU A 161 12.87 -12.91 -2.14
CA LEU A 161 13.06 -11.48 -2.35
C LEU A 161 13.34 -11.20 -3.83
N ILE A 162 12.66 -10.21 -4.39
CA ILE A 162 13.03 -9.57 -5.65
C ILE A 162 13.47 -8.14 -5.35
N THR A 163 14.70 -7.81 -5.67
CA THR A 163 15.31 -6.51 -5.33
C THR A 163 16.31 -6.07 -6.40
N ARG A 164 16.78 -4.84 -6.32
CA ARG A 164 17.85 -4.33 -7.18
C ARG A 164 19.16 -5.02 -6.86
N HIS A 165 20.01 -5.20 -7.87
CA HIS A 165 21.34 -5.79 -7.70
C HIS A 165 22.15 -5.09 -6.61
N ALA A 166 22.12 -3.78 -6.56
CA ALA A 166 22.85 -2.98 -5.55
C ALA A 166 22.40 -3.21 -4.10
N SER A 167 21.20 -3.79 -3.89
CA SER A 167 20.66 -4.12 -2.56
C SER A 167 20.96 -5.56 -2.12
N VAL A 168 21.60 -6.37 -2.99
CA VAL A 168 21.93 -7.77 -2.68
C VAL A 168 23.24 -7.82 -1.90
N THR A 169 23.16 -8.25 -0.66
CA THR A 169 24.31 -8.53 0.20
C THR A 169 24.26 -9.97 0.70
N GLN A 170 25.37 -10.51 1.18
CA GLN A 170 25.40 -11.86 1.75
C GLN A 170 24.42 -12.00 2.93
N GLU A 171 24.25 -10.95 3.72
CA GLU A 171 23.30 -10.95 4.83
C GLU A 171 21.85 -11.04 4.32
N VAL A 172 21.50 -10.31 3.26
CA VAL A 172 20.17 -10.36 2.63
C VAL A 172 19.92 -11.75 2.06
N ILE A 173 20.93 -12.35 1.39
CA ILE A 173 20.81 -13.72 0.86
C ILE A 173 20.52 -14.71 2.00
N ASN A 174 21.20 -14.59 3.12
CA ASN A 174 21.02 -15.49 4.25
C ASN A 174 19.64 -15.39 4.93
N LEU A 175 18.94 -14.26 4.79
CA LEU A 175 17.60 -14.05 5.35
C LEU A 175 16.48 -14.67 4.50
N PHE A 176 16.70 -14.84 3.21
CA PHE A 176 15.70 -15.32 2.25
C PHE A 176 16.04 -16.74 1.79
N ASN A 177 15.52 -17.73 2.50
CA ASN A 177 15.85 -19.14 2.35
C ASN A 177 15.31 -19.79 1.07
N ASP A 178 14.39 -19.16 0.35
CA ASP A 178 13.84 -19.63 -0.93
C ASP A 178 14.47 -18.91 -2.13
N GLY A 179 15.23 -17.84 -1.90
CA GLY A 179 16.07 -17.17 -2.88
C GLY A 179 15.95 -15.64 -2.92
N VAL A 180 17.00 -15.05 -3.46
CA VAL A 180 17.07 -13.61 -3.77
C VAL A 180 17.28 -13.47 -5.27
N TYR A 181 16.40 -12.71 -5.92
CA TYR A 181 16.40 -12.50 -7.35
C TYR A 181 16.54 -11.03 -7.68
N THR A 182 17.23 -10.74 -8.75
CA THR A 182 17.28 -9.40 -9.34
C THR A 182 16.56 -9.42 -10.68
N PRO A 183 15.79 -8.38 -11.03
CA PRO A 183 15.25 -8.29 -12.37
C PRO A 183 16.39 -8.39 -13.38
N LYS A 184 16.27 -9.30 -14.34
CA LYS A 184 17.16 -9.28 -15.49
C LYS A 184 16.79 -8.02 -16.27
N GLU A 185 17.79 -7.26 -16.67
CA GLU A 185 17.62 -6.27 -17.71
C GLU A 185 17.06 -7.01 -18.91
N VAL A 186 15.81 -6.74 -19.26
CA VAL A 186 15.22 -7.26 -20.50
C VAL A 186 15.85 -6.45 -21.62
N LEU A 187 17.02 -6.90 -22.05
CA LEU A 187 17.61 -6.47 -23.31
C LEU A 187 16.70 -7.02 -24.42
N THR A 188 15.62 -6.32 -24.69
CA THR A 188 14.91 -6.53 -25.94
C THR A 188 15.73 -5.82 -27.01
N ASP A 189 16.16 -6.55 -28.03
CA ASP A 189 16.91 -6.04 -29.19
C ASP A 189 16.22 -4.89 -29.97
N LYS A 190 15.15 -4.34 -29.44
CA LYS A 190 14.29 -3.33 -30.08
C LYS A 190 14.00 -2.08 -29.24
N VAL A 191 14.54 -1.95 -28.05
CA VAL A 191 14.37 -0.72 -27.24
C VAL A 191 15.63 0.11 -27.38
N GLU A 192 15.45 1.37 -27.76
CA GLU A 192 16.52 2.36 -27.78
C GLU A 192 17.33 2.30 -26.47
N LYS A 193 18.64 2.38 -26.61
CA LYS A 193 19.68 2.06 -25.61
C LYS A 193 19.62 2.82 -24.25
N ASP A 194 18.58 3.61 -23.97
CA ASP A 194 18.54 4.52 -22.82
C ASP A 194 17.37 4.33 -21.85
N VAL A 195 16.59 3.26 -21.95
CA VAL A 195 15.49 3.01 -21.00
C VAL A 195 15.83 1.81 -20.12
N ALA A 196 16.62 2.04 -19.08
CA ALA A 196 16.73 1.10 -17.98
C ALA A 196 15.38 1.03 -17.26
N VAL A 197 14.65 -0.06 -17.40
CA VAL A 197 13.47 -0.35 -16.58
C VAL A 197 13.97 -0.64 -15.17
N ASP A 198 13.71 0.29 -14.25
CA ASP A 198 14.13 0.17 -12.88
C ASP A 198 13.00 -0.40 -12.01
N LEU A 199 13.36 -1.25 -11.04
CA LEU A 199 12.42 -1.78 -10.07
C LEU A 199 11.98 -0.66 -9.12
N HIS A 200 10.69 -0.34 -9.09
CA HIS A 200 10.13 0.72 -8.23
C HIS A 200 9.04 0.21 -7.28
N GLU A 201 8.52 -0.97 -7.54
CA GLU A 201 7.43 -1.58 -6.79
C GLU A 201 7.83 -1.90 -5.35
N LYS A 202 6.84 -1.84 -4.47
CA LYS A 202 6.90 -2.29 -3.08
C LYS A 202 5.66 -3.14 -2.82
N VAL A 203 5.82 -4.45 -2.96
CA VAL A 203 4.72 -5.41 -2.87
C VAL A 203 5.13 -6.56 -1.97
N TYR A 204 4.19 -6.99 -1.14
CA TYR A 204 4.34 -8.14 -0.27
C TYR A 204 3.20 -9.11 -0.57
N PHE A 205 3.54 -10.31 -1.03
CA PHE A 205 2.60 -11.42 -1.17
C PHE A 205 2.82 -12.38 -0.02
N ILE A 206 1.76 -12.65 0.75
CA ILE A 206 1.81 -13.51 1.91
C ILE A 206 0.80 -14.64 1.72
N ARG A 207 1.27 -15.89 1.72
CA ARG A 207 0.44 -17.06 1.81
C ARG A 207 0.50 -17.62 3.23
N ARG A 208 -0.65 -17.83 3.85
CA ARG A 208 -0.76 -18.40 5.20
C ARG A 208 -1.07 -19.88 5.16
N TYR A 209 -0.83 -20.59 6.27
CA TYR A 209 -1.26 -21.98 6.40
C TYR A 209 -2.79 -22.04 6.44
N GLU A 210 -3.37 -22.99 5.71
CA GLU A 210 -4.79 -23.32 5.82
C GLU A 210 -5.07 -23.86 7.24
N GLY A 211 -6.05 -23.30 7.91
CA GLY A 211 -6.44 -23.71 9.27
C GLY A 211 -6.24 -22.65 10.37
N ASN A 212 -5.48 -21.60 10.14
CA ASN A 212 -5.31 -20.48 11.07
C ASN A 212 -5.85 -19.13 10.53
N LEU A 213 -6.81 -19.19 9.64
CA LEU A 213 -7.50 -18.03 9.13
C LEU A 213 -8.62 -17.63 10.10
N SER A 214 -8.27 -16.93 11.17
CA SER A 214 -9.23 -16.02 11.80
C SER A 214 -9.21 -14.73 10.98
N TYR A 215 -10.26 -14.53 10.23
CA TYR A 215 -10.55 -13.29 9.50
C TYR A 215 -10.82 -12.14 10.47
#